data_bc125cf326908c9d464c50bc13112028
#
_entry.id   bc125cf326908c9d464c50bc13112028
#
_cell.length_a   1.000
_cell.length_b   1.000
_cell.length_c   1.000
_cell.angle_alpha   90.00
_cell.angle_beta   90.00
_cell.angle_gamma   90.00
#
_symmetry.space_group_name_H-M   'P 1'
#
loop_
_entity.id
_entity.type
_entity.pdbx_description
1 polymer ?
#
loop_
_entity_poly.entity_id
_entity_poly.type
_entity_poly.pdbx_seq_one_letter_code
_entity_poly.pdbx_strand_id
1 'polypeptide(L)'
;MELLLLSNSTNFGEAMYAHAAEAFAEVAADDQVVFVPFALADWDTYADRAIAAFAAIGIEATSAHHAGAPDRAILEADVVMMGGGNTFRLLDTLYTLGVVEGLGERVRVGATRYLGASAGTNVACPSIRTTNDMPICQPPSFVALGLVPFQINLHYVDSDPASTFMGETREERIEEFLEENNCPVLAMYEGTWLRVSQDRATVEGPARLFERAGCEAFADGVDVSHLLDLTPTFDGGRRPERGSDDRAE
;
A
#
# COMPACT_ATOMS: atom_id res chain seq x y z
N MET A 1 5.31 6.87 14.63
CA MET A 1 4.91 5.80 13.70
C MET A 1 6.05 5.58 12.71
N GLU A 2 6.35 4.32 12.33
CA GLU A 2 7.45 4.00 11.41
C GLU A 2 6.91 3.10 10.30
N LEU A 3 6.95 3.56 9.03
CA LEU A 3 6.50 2.83 7.85
C LEU A 3 7.55 2.82 6.75
N LEU A 4 7.63 1.72 5.99
CA LEU A 4 8.30 1.65 4.70
C LEU A 4 7.34 0.98 3.71
N LEU A 5 6.87 1.72 2.72
CA LEU A 5 5.82 1.32 1.79
C LEU A 5 6.37 1.32 0.35
N LEU A 6 6.65 0.12 -0.18
CA LEU A 6 7.27 -0.06 -1.49
C LEU A 6 6.21 -0.23 -2.58
N SER A 7 6.49 0.30 -3.76
CA SER A 7 5.68 0.02 -4.96
C SER A 7 5.77 -1.46 -5.36
N ASN A 8 6.96 -2.03 -5.35
CA ASN A 8 7.22 -3.43 -5.71
C ASN A 8 8.26 -4.05 -4.79
N SER A 9 8.30 -5.37 -4.75
CA SER A 9 9.28 -6.12 -3.96
C SER A 9 10.59 -6.39 -4.71
N THR A 10 10.58 -6.28 -6.04
CA THR A 10 11.70 -6.72 -6.89
C THR A 10 11.76 -5.88 -8.15
N ASN A 11 12.87 -5.20 -8.39
CA ASN A 11 13.13 -4.52 -9.66
C ASN A 11 13.59 -5.51 -10.73
N PHE A 12 13.40 -5.14 -11.98
CA PHE A 12 13.85 -5.97 -13.10
C PHE A 12 15.35 -6.22 -13.04
N GLY A 13 15.75 -7.50 -12.99
CA GLY A 13 17.15 -7.91 -12.94
C GLY A 13 17.80 -7.87 -11.56
N GLU A 14 17.07 -7.51 -10.51
CA GLU A 14 17.55 -7.47 -9.13
C GLU A 14 17.00 -8.61 -8.27
N ALA A 15 17.61 -8.83 -7.11
CA ALA A 15 17.06 -9.71 -6.10
C ALA A 15 15.92 -9.03 -5.35
N MET A 16 15.03 -9.83 -4.78
CA MET A 16 13.90 -9.35 -3.95
C MET A 16 14.43 -8.48 -2.81
N TYR A 17 13.84 -7.29 -2.63
CA TYR A 17 14.17 -6.25 -1.63
C TYR A 17 15.53 -5.58 -1.79
N ALA A 18 16.37 -5.95 -2.76
CA ALA A 18 17.72 -5.41 -2.91
C ALA A 18 17.75 -3.90 -3.12
N HIS A 19 16.79 -3.34 -3.88
CA HIS A 19 16.71 -1.91 -4.19
C HIS A 19 16.43 -1.04 -2.94
N ALA A 20 15.84 -1.59 -1.89
CA ALA A 20 15.48 -0.88 -0.67
C ALA A 20 16.18 -1.47 0.59
N ALA A 21 17.28 -2.22 0.41
CA ALA A 21 17.93 -2.96 1.50
C ALA A 21 18.32 -2.07 2.69
N GLU A 22 18.88 -0.89 2.44
CA GLU A 22 19.27 0.06 3.49
C GLU A 22 18.03 0.57 4.26
N ALA A 23 16.96 0.92 3.55
CA ALA A 23 15.72 1.38 4.17
C ALA A 23 15.05 0.27 4.99
N PHE A 24 15.10 -0.98 4.54
CA PHE A 24 14.64 -2.12 5.34
C PHE A 24 15.47 -2.29 6.62
N ALA A 25 16.80 -2.22 6.53
CA ALA A 25 17.69 -2.35 7.67
C ALA A 25 17.46 -1.23 8.70
N GLU A 26 17.25 0.01 8.26
CA GLU A 26 16.94 1.13 9.13
C GLU A 26 15.60 0.93 9.88
N VAL A 27 14.56 0.45 9.20
CA VAL A 27 13.24 0.27 9.83
C VAL A 27 13.21 -0.99 10.69
N ALA A 28 13.78 -2.10 10.24
CA ALA A 28 13.84 -3.33 11.02
C ALA A 28 14.76 -3.17 12.25
N ALA A 29 15.81 -2.34 12.12
CA ALA A 29 16.90 -2.25 13.11
C ALA A 29 17.44 -3.67 13.44
N ASP A 30 17.53 -4.04 14.71
CA ASP A 30 17.98 -5.37 15.14
C ASP A 30 16.82 -6.33 15.44
N ASP A 31 15.56 -5.93 15.13
CA ASP A 31 14.40 -6.74 15.47
C ASP A 31 14.03 -7.70 14.33
N GLN A 32 13.50 -8.86 14.73
CA GLN A 32 13.01 -9.88 13.81
C GLN A 32 11.76 -9.42 13.08
N VAL A 33 11.72 -9.63 11.76
CA VAL A 33 10.56 -9.34 10.92
C VAL A 33 9.59 -10.52 10.91
N VAL A 34 8.32 -10.25 11.18
CA VAL A 34 7.23 -11.21 10.95
C VAL A 34 6.65 -10.95 9.56
N PHE A 35 6.93 -11.85 8.63
CA PHE A 35 6.43 -11.78 7.27
C PHE A 35 5.01 -12.35 7.15
N VAL A 36 4.14 -11.65 6.43
CA VAL A 36 2.74 -12.01 6.19
C VAL A 36 2.54 -12.36 4.71
N PRO A 37 2.39 -13.66 4.34
CA PRO A 37 2.38 -14.13 2.95
C PRO A 37 1.00 -14.13 2.29
N PHE A 38 -0.04 -13.66 2.95
CA PHE A 38 -1.45 -13.95 2.65
C PHE A 38 -1.99 -13.36 1.34
N ALA A 39 -1.20 -12.54 0.65
CA ALA A 39 -1.55 -12.02 -0.67
C ALA A 39 -1.43 -13.07 -1.80
N LEU A 40 -0.69 -14.17 -1.61
CA LEU A 40 -0.54 -15.27 -2.56
C LEU A 40 -1.28 -16.54 -2.08
N ALA A 41 -1.44 -17.52 -2.96
CA ALA A 41 -2.08 -18.79 -2.63
C ALA A 41 -1.11 -19.79 -2.00
N ASP A 42 0.12 -19.81 -2.46
CA ASP A 42 1.21 -20.68 -1.96
C ASP A 42 2.04 -19.87 -0.94
N TRP A 43 1.62 -19.99 0.33
CA TRP A 43 2.25 -19.24 1.43
C TRP A 43 3.63 -19.78 1.77
N ASP A 44 3.84 -21.10 1.71
CA ASP A 44 5.13 -21.73 2.03
C ASP A 44 6.22 -21.28 1.07
N THR A 45 6.03 -21.47 -0.23
CA THR A 45 7.01 -21.05 -1.26
C THR A 45 7.26 -19.53 -1.18
N TYR A 46 6.22 -18.74 -0.91
CA TYR A 46 6.39 -17.29 -0.82
C TYR A 46 7.16 -16.87 0.42
N ALA A 47 6.86 -17.47 1.56
CA ALA A 47 7.57 -17.21 2.82
C ALA A 47 9.04 -17.59 2.72
N ASP A 48 9.35 -18.78 2.17
CA ASP A 48 10.73 -19.24 2.00
C ASP A 48 11.55 -18.24 1.16
N ARG A 49 10.96 -17.71 0.08
CA ARG A 49 11.61 -16.70 -0.78
C ARG A 49 11.83 -15.39 -0.05
N ALA A 50 10.84 -14.92 0.71
CA ALA A 50 10.91 -13.66 1.44
C ALA A 50 11.92 -13.75 2.58
N ILE A 51 11.92 -14.84 3.36
CA ILE A 51 12.87 -15.08 4.45
C ILE A 51 14.30 -15.15 3.90
N ALA A 52 14.52 -15.85 2.79
CA ALA A 52 15.83 -15.91 2.13
C ALA A 52 16.28 -14.51 1.64
N ALA A 53 15.35 -13.69 1.13
CA ALA A 53 15.64 -12.33 0.69
C ALA A 53 16.02 -11.42 1.87
N PHE A 54 15.30 -11.50 2.99
CA PHE A 54 15.66 -10.78 4.22
C PHE A 54 17.02 -11.22 4.77
N ALA A 55 17.31 -12.53 4.81
CA ALA A 55 18.61 -13.04 5.23
C ALA A 55 19.75 -12.53 4.34
N ALA A 56 19.52 -12.37 3.02
CA ALA A 56 20.52 -11.85 2.09
C ALA A 56 20.89 -10.37 2.34
N ILE A 57 19.99 -9.61 2.96
CA ILE A 57 20.22 -8.21 3.39
C ILE A 57 20.50 -8.08 4.89
N GLY A 58 20.76 -9.21 5.58
CA GLY A 58 21.17 -9.24 6.98
C GLY A 58 20.04 -9.11 8.00
N ILE A 59 18.78 -9.30 7.61
CA ILE A 59 17.63 -9.19 8.49
C ILE A 59 17.08 -10.59 8.81
N GLU A 60 16.82 -10.87 10.10
CA GLU A 60 16.17 -12.09 10.53
C GLU A 60 14.64 -11.97 10.29
N ALA A 61 14.05 -13.00 9.69
CA ALA A 61 12.60 -13.01 9.42
C ALA A 61 11.99 -14.39 9.70
N THR A 62 10.75 -14.38 10.15
CA THR A 62 9.88 -15.56 10.28
C THR A 62 8.57 -15.30 9.53
N SER A 63 7.74 -16.33 9.36
CA SER A 63 6.45 -16.14 8.71
C SER A 63 5.27 -16.38 9.64
N ALA A 64 4.30 -15.47 9.60
CA ALA A 64 3.12 -15.51 10.44
C ALA A 64 2.32 -16.81 10.28
N HIS A 65 2.24 -17.39 9.07
CA HIS A 65 1.46 -18.61 8.82
C HIS A 65 2.11 -19.87 9.42
N HIS A 66 3.40 -19.85 9.75
CA HIS A 66 4.08 -20.93 10.47
C HIS A 66 3.83 -20.90 11.97
N ALA A 67 3.31 -19.79 12.50
CA ALA A 67 2.96 -19.68 13.91
C ALA A 67 1.69 -20.50 14.24
N GLY A 68 1.62 -21.09 15.42
CA GLY A 68 0.40 -21.79 15.89
C GLY A 68 -0.83 -20.88 16.04
N ALA A 69 -0.61 -19.54 16.08
CA ALA A 69 -1.61 -18.49 16.14
C ALA A 69 -1.14 -17.31 15.27
N PRO A 70 -1.44 -17.30 13.96
CA PRO A 70 -0.99 -16.26 13.03
C PRO A 70 -1.45 -14.85 13.40
N ASP A 71 -2.65 -14.71 13.94
CA ASP A 71 -3.21 -13.46 14.46
C ASP A 71 -2.35 -12.87 15.58
N ARG A 72 -1.97 -13.70 16.55
CA ARG A 72 -1.08 -13.28 17.64
C ARG A 72 0.31 -12.96 17.15
N ALA A 73 0.88 -13.77 16.24
CA ALA A 73 2.19 -13.52 15.68
C ALA A 73 2.26 -12.14 15.00
N ILE A 74 1.19 -11.73 14.30
CA ILE A 74 1.08 -10.41 13.67
C ILE A 74 0.90 -9.30 14.71
N LEU A 75 0.00 -9.51 15.68
CA LEU A 75 -0.33 -8.47 16.66
C LEU A 75 0.75 -8.28 17.74
N GLU A 76 1.59 -9.28 18.00
CA GLU A 76 2.65 -9.19 19.00
C GLU A 76 4.02 -8.80 18.41
N ALA A 77 4.13 -8.72 17.08
CA ALA A 77 5.38 -8.40 16.40
C ALA A 77 5.85 -6.95 16.61
N ASP A 78 7.16 -6.77 16.75
CA ASP A 78 7.81 -5.46 16.75
C ASP A 78 7.92 -4.90 15.32
N VAL A 79 8.11 -5.79 14.33
CA VAL A 79 8.17 -5.44 12.91
C VAL A 79 7.32 -6.42 12.11
N VAL A 80 6.37 -5.89 11.32
CA VAL A 80 5.53 -6.67 10.41
C VAL A 80 5.84 -6.29 8.98
N MET A 81 6.06 -7.31 8.13
CA MET A 81 6.16 -7.13 6.68
C MET A 81 4.96 -7.74 5.96
N MET A 82 4.11 -6.92 5.37
CA MET A 82 3.03 -7.37 4.49
C MET A 82 3.53 -7.58 3.07
N GLY A 83 3.47 -8.84 2.61
CA GLY A 83 3.91 -9.22 1.27
C GLY A 83 3.00 -8.72 0.15
N GLY A 84 3.55 -8.68 -1.06
CA GLY A 84 2.81 -8.40 -2.28
C GLY A 84 2.03 -9.60 -2.81
N GLY A 85 1.19 -9.35 -3.81
CA GLY A 85 0.30 -10.31 -4.46
C GLY A 85 -1.08 -9.69 -4.66
N ASN A 86 -2.15 -10.44 -4.45
CA ASN A 86 -3.50 -9.90 -4.63
C ASN A 86 -4.01 -9.21 -3.34
N THR A 87 -4.31 -7.92 -3.46
CA THR A 87 -4.74 -7.05 -2.36
C THR A 87 -6.07 -7.49 -1.73
N PHE A 88 -7.01 -7.98 -2.53
CA PHE A 88 -8.30 -8.47 -2.03
C PHE A 88 -8.14 -9.72 -1.17
N ARG A 89 -7.31 -10.67 -1.63
CA ARG A 89 -6.99 -11.88 -0.86
C ARG A 89 -6.29 -11.54 0.45
N LEU A 90 -5.32 -10.63 0.42
CA LEU A 90 -4.63 -10.18 1.63
C LEU A 90 -5.62 -9.60 2.63
N LEU A 91 -6.42 -8.62 2.21
CA LEU A 91 -7.37 -7.94 3.10
C LEU A 91 -8.43 -8.90 3.67
N ASP A 92 -8.95 -9.82 2.84
CA ASP A 92 -9.91 -10.84 3.25
C ASP A 92 -9.34 -11.75 4.37
N THR A 93 -8.08 -12.18 4.21
CA THR A 93 -7.40 -12.99 5.22
C THR A 93 -7.14 -12.18 6.50
N LEU A 94 -6.73 -10.91 6.40
CA LEU A 94 -6.54 -10.05 7.58
C LEU A 94 -7.86 -9.82 8.36
N TYR A 95 -8.98 -9.69 7.66
CA TYR A 95 -10.31 -9.63 8.28
C TYR A 95 -10.70 -10.96 8.94
N THR A 96 -10.44 -12.08 8.27
CA THR A 96 -10.70 -13.42 8.82
C THR A 96 -9.92 -13.68 10.11
N LEU A 97 -8.69 -13.20 10.19
CA LEU A 97 -7.83 -13.26 11.38
C LEU A 97 -8.22 -12.22 12.44
N GLY A 98 -9.07 -11.24 12.12
CA GLY A 98 -9.48 -10.19 13.03
C GLY A 98 -8.35 -9.19 13.40
N VAL A 99 -7.32 -9.05 12.56
CA VAL A 99 -6.12 -8.26 12.90
C VAL A 99 -6.13 -6.83 12.36
N VAL A 100 -7.07 -6.46 11.48
CA VAL A 100 -7.06 -5.18 10.78
C VAL A 100 -7.02 -3.99 11.74
N GLU A 101 -7.95 -3.92 12.67
CA GLU A 101 -8.07 -2.80 13.62
C GLU A 101 -6.88 -2.80 14.61
N GLY A 102 -6.59 -3.95 15.22
CA GLY A 102 -5.55 -4.09 16.23
C GLY A 102 -4.15 -3.78 15.68
N LEU A 103 -3.82 -4.27 14.48
CA LEU A 103 -2.54 -3.96 13.84
C LEU A 103 -2.46 -2.47 13.49
N GLY A 104 -3.52 -1.91 12.91
CA GLY A 104 -3.56 -0.48 12.57
C GLY A 104 -3.32 0.40 13.80
N GLU A 105 -3.92 0.08 14.95
CA GLU A 105 -3.70 0.81 16.20
C GLU A 105 -2.26 0.67 16.71
N ARG A 106 -1.73 -0.55 16.75
CA ARG A 106 -0.35 -0.82 17.20
C ARG A 106 0.69 -0.04 16.39
N VAL A 107 0.51 0.02 15.06
CA VAL A 107 1.40 0.78 14.19
C VAL A 107 1.28 2.29 14.45
N ARG A 108 0.05 2.82 14.57
CA ARG A 108 -0.17 4.26 14.84
C ARG A 108 0.44 4.72 16.16
N VAL A 109 0.38 3.90 17.21
CA VAL A 109 1.01 4.23 18.50
C VAL A 109 2.50 3.93 18.55
N GLY A 110 3.08 3.39 17.48
CA GLY A 110 4.52 3.09 17.40
C GLY A 110 4.94 1.79 18.11
N ALA A 111 3.98 0.94 18.49
CA ALA A 111 4.25 -0.35 19.12
C ALA A 111 4.65 -1.43 18.10
N THR A 112 4.41 -1.20 16.82
CA THR A 112 4.82 -2.07 15.71
C THR A 112 5.26 -1.21 14.55
N ARG A 113 6.39 -1.51 13.93
CA ARG A 113 6.87 -0.92 12.69
C ARG A 113 6.29 -1.70 11.50
N TYR A 114 5.91 -1.00 10.46
CA TYR A 114 5.23 -1.59 9.33
C TYR A 114 6.04 -1.48 8.04
N LEU A 115 6.22 -2.61 7.40
CA LEU A 115 6.83 -2.74 6.08
C LEU A 115 5.75 -3.28 5.13
N GLY A 116 5.60 -2.70 3.95
CA GLY A 116 4.64 -3.15 2.95
C GLY A 116 5.24 -3.14 1.54
N ALA A 117 4.90 -4.13 0.72
CA ALA A 117 5.23 -4.12 -0.69
C ALA A 117 4.01 -4.45 -1.54
N SER A 118 3.74 -3.67 -2.58
CA SER A 118 2.61 -3.88 -3.50
C SER A 118 1.28 -4.01 -2.73
N ALA A 119 0.62 -5.16 -2.73
CA ALA A 119 -0.60 -5.40 -1.95
C ALA A 119 -0.44 -4.98 -0.48
N GLY A 120 0.72 -5.25 0.14
CA GLY A 120 1.03 -4.81 1.50
C GLY A 120 1.04 -3.29 1.66
N THR A 121 1.47 -2.55 0.65
CA THR A 121 1.37 -1.08 0.62
C THR A 121 -0.08 -0.62 0.43
N ASN A 122 -0.86 -1.27 -0.45
CA ASN A 122 -2.27 -0.93 -0.62
C ASN A 122 -3.08 -1.08 0.68
N VAL A 123 -2.83 -2.12 1.49
CA VAL A 123 -3.56 -2.29 2.75
C VAL A 123 -3.11 -1.34 3.85
N ALA A 124 -1.99 -0.62 3.69
CA ALA A 124 -1.62 0.47 4.58
C ALA A 124 -2.48 1.74 4.39
N CYS A 125 -3.13 1.88 3.23
CA CYS A 125 -4.02 2.99 2.90
C CYS A 125 -5.34 2.94 3.70
N PRO A 126 -6.18 4.00 3.63
CA PRO A 126 -7.51 4.00 4.25
C PRO A 126 -8.43 2.95 3.64
N SER A 127 -8.27 2.63 2.36
CA SER A 127 -9.02 1.59 1.66
C SER A 127 -8.20 0.98 0.52
N ILE A 128 -8.64 -0.18 0.01
CA ILE A 128 -7.99 -0.83 -1.12
C ILE A 128 -8.57 -0.41 -2.49
N ARG A 129 -9.35 0.68 -2.56
CA ARG A 129 -10.09 1.09 -3.77
C ARG A 129 -9.20 1.48 -4.95
N THR A 130 -7.95 1.88 -4.70
CA THR A 130 -7.00 2.27 -5.75
C THR A 130 -6.04 1.14 -6.14
N THR A 131 -6.27 -0.10 -5.68
CA THR A 131 -5.49 -1.26 -6.14
C THR A 131 -5.73 -1.54 -7.63
N ASN A 132 -4.68 -2.01 -8.29
CA ASN A 132 -4.77 -2.46 -9.69
C ASN A 132 -5.16 -3.94 -9.80
N ASP A 133 -5.33 -4.64 -8.68
CA ASP A 133 -5.60 -6.07 -8.66
C ASP A 133 -7.03 -6.40 -9.06
N MET A 134 -7.22 -7.58 -9.64
CA MET A 134 -8.55 -8.11 -9.85
C MET A 134 -9.19 -8.56 -8.53
N PRO A 135 -10.49 -8.28 -8.32
CA PRO A 135 -11.24 -8.70 -7.13
C PRO A 135 -11.56 -10.20 -7.19
N ILE A 136 -10.55 -11.05 -6.96
CA ILE A 136 -10.66 -12.52 -7.01
C ILE A 136 -11.42 -13.13 -5.82
N CYS A 137 -11.61 -12.37 -4.77
CA CYS A 137 -12.45 -12.66 -3.60
C CYS A 137 -13.06 -11.35 -3.10
N GLN A 138 -14.03 -11.44 -2.21
CA GLN A 138 -14.73 -10.28 -1.68
C GLN A 138 -14.47 -10.17 -0.18
N PRO A 139 -13.55 -9.30 0.26
CA PRO A 139 -13.37 -9.03 1.69
C PRO A 139 -14.65 -8.39 2.27
N PRO A 140 -14.88 -8.53 3.59
CA PRO A 140 -16.07 -7.95 4.25
C PRO A 140 -16.19 -6.43 4.07
N SER A 141 -15.09 -5.74 3.86
CA SER A 141 -15.00 -4.30 3.63
C SER A 141 -13.79 -3.98 2.77
N PHE A 142 -13.81 -2.84 2.08
CA PHE A 142 -12.62 -2.25 1.44
C PHE A 142 -11.80 -1.38 2.39
N VAL A 143 -12.29 -1.11 3.60
CA VAL A 143 -11.53 -0.39 4.63
C VAL A 143 -10.30 -1.21 4.98
N ALA A 144 -9.15 -0.56 5.03
CA ALA A 144 -7.87 -1.20 5.33
C ALA A 144 -7.26 -0.61 6.62
N LEU A 145 -5.94 -0.65 6.79
CA LEU A 145 -5.30 -0.29 8.05
C LEU A 145 -5.33 1.22 8.36
N GLY A 146 -5.41 2.07 7.33
CA GLY A 146 -5.45 3.53 7.49
C GLY A 146 -4.21 4.10 8.19
N LEU A 147 -3.02 3.63 7.81
CA LEU A 147 -1.74 4.09 8.37
C LEU A 147 -1.29 5.42 7.76
N VAL A 148 -1.73 5.71 6.55
CA VAL A 148 -1.56 7.00 5.89
C VAL A 148 -2.93 7.54 5.51
N PRO A 149 -3.16 8.88 5.50
CA PRO A 149 -4.48 9.47 5.22
C PRO A 149 -4.71 9.75 3.72
N PHE A 150 -4.05 9.03 2.83
CA PHE A 150 -4.18 9.13 1.37
C PHE A 150 -4.12 7.74 0.75
N GLN A 151 -4.50 7.64 -0.50
CA GLN A 151 -4.38 6.39 -1.26
C GLN A 151 -3.03 6.30 -1.95
N ILE A 152 -2.61 5.06 -2.22
CA ILE A 152 -1.40 4.80 -3.03
C ILE A 152 -1.82 3.91 -4.21
N ASN A 153 -1.44 4.31 -5.42
CA ASN A 153 -1.50 3.48 -6.62
C ASN A 153 -0.09 3.00 -6.98
N LEU A 154 0.09 1.71 -7.02
CA LEU A 154 1.39 1.06 -7.19
C LEU A 154 1.60 0.59 -8.62
N HIS A 155 2.88 0.33 -8.98
CA HIS A 155 3.24 -0.05 -10.34
C HIS A 155 2.68 0.94 -11.36
N TYR A 156 2.75 2.23 -11.01
CA TYR A 156 2.28 3.28 -11.91
C TYR A 156 3.16 3.33 -13.17
N VAL A 157 2.52 3.53 -14.28
CA VAL A 157 3.17 3.74 -15.57
C VAL A 157 2.45 4.87 -16.30
N ASP A 158 3.23 5.77 -16.92
CA ASP A 158 2.66 6.79 -17.79
C ASP A 158 1.99 6.16 -19.01
N SER A 159 0.98 6.82 -19.54
CA SER A 159 0.38 6.46 -20.81
C SER A 159 1.40 6.65 -21.93
N ASP A 160 1.56 5.64 -22.79
CA ASP A 160 2.39 5.75 -23.99
C ASP A 160 1.56 6.42 -25.12
N PRO A 161 1.91 7.64 -25.56
CA PRO A 161 1.20 8.31 -26.65
C PRO A 161 1.22 7.55 -27.98
N ALA A 162 2.16 6.61 -28.15
CA ALA A 162 2.25 5.76 -29.33
C ALA A 162 1.44 4.47 -29.20
N SER A 163 0.84 4.21 -28.03
CA SER A 163 0.03 3.03 -27.80
C SER A 163 -1.24 3.04 -28.66
N THR A 164 -1.56 1.89 -29.22
CA THR A 164 -2.84 1.66 -29.92
C THR A 164 -3.89 1.03 -28.99
N PHE A 165 -3.57 0.86 -27.71
CA PHE A 165 -4.49 0.36 -26.69
C PHE A 165 -5.58 1.41 -26.41
N MET A 166 -6.85 1.00 -26.52
CA MET A 166 -8.02 1.88 -26.36
C MET A 166 -8.71 1.72 -25.01
N GLY A 167 -8.14 0.96 -24.08
CA GLY A 167 -8.64 0.86 -22.73
C GLY A 167 -8.12 1.99 -21.86
N GLU A 168 -8.69 2.12 -20.67
CA GLU A 168 -8.34 3.13 -19.68
C GLU A 168 -6.86 3.04 -19.26
N THR A 169 -6.22 4.18 -19.19
CA THR A 169 -4.87 4.34 -18.61
C THR A 169 -4.92 4.28 -17.08
N ARG A 170 -3.75 4.22 -16.44
CA ARG A 170 -3.66 4.35 -14.97
C ARG A 170 -4.15 5.71 -14.49
N GLU A 171 -3.82 6.75 -15.21
CA GLU A 171 -4.23 8.13 -14.93
C GLU A 171 -5.76 8.26 -14.94
N GLU A 172 -6.42 7.86 -16.03
CA GLU A 172 -7.88 7.90 -16.15
C GLU A 172 -8.58 7.16 -14.99
N ARG A 173 -8.09 5.98 -14.57
CA ARG A 173 -8.67 5.25 -13.44
C ARG A 173 -8.50 5.96 -12.09
N ILE A 174 -7.38 6.67 -11.91
CA ILE A 174 -7.16 7.48 -10.71
C ILE A 174 -8.09 8.70 -10.74
N GLU A 175 -8.25 9.34 -11.90
CA GLU A 175 -9.17 10.47 -12.07
C GLU A 175 -10.63 10.07 -11.79
N GLU A 176 -11.09 8.92 -12.32
CA GLU A 176 -12.41 8.37 -11.99
C GLU A 176 -12.59 8.12 -10.48
N PHE A 177 -11.56 7.61 -9.81
CA PHE A 177 -11.61 7.47 -8.35
C PHE A 177 -11.80 8.82 -7.66
N LEU A 178 -11.11 9.87 -8.12
CA LEU A 178 -11.17 11.22 -7.56
C LEU A 178 -12.51 11.93 -7.86
N GLU A 179 -13.24 11.55 -8.90
CA GLU A 179 -14.60 12.05 -9.14
C GLU A 179 -15.53 11.75 -7.96
N GLU A 180 -15.42 10.55 -7.39
CA GLU A 180 -16.30 10.04 -6.33
C GLU A 180 -15.70 10.18 -4.91
N ASN A 181 -14.39 10.50 -4.79
CA ASN A 181 -13.70 10.52 -3.51
C ASN A 181 -12.79 11.75 -3.38
N ASN A 182 -12.80 12.40 -2.23
CA ASN A 182 -11.86 13.47 -1.91
C ASN A 182 -10.71 12.92 -1.05
N CYS A 183 -9.87 12.10 -1.69
CA CYS A 183 -8.74 11.44 -1.07
C CYS A 183 -7.60 11.42 -2.08
N PRO A 184 -6.51 12.18 -1.89
CA PRO A 184 -5.38 12.19 -2.80
C PRO A 184 -4.81 10.80 -3.05
N VAL A 185 -4.22 10.61 -4.23
CA VAL A 185 -3.60 9.35 -4.64
C VAL A 185 -2.14 9.59 -4.99
N LEU A 186 -1.24 9.00 -4.20
CA LEU A 186 0.19 8.95 -4.51
C LEU A 186 0.45 7.76 -5.44
N ALA A 187 0.73 8.03 -6.71
CA ALA A 187 1.07 7.03 -7.71
C ALA A 187 2.59 6.80 -7.73
N MET A 188 3.03 5.60 -7.39
CA MET A 188 4.45 5.25 -7.28
C MET A 188 4.88 4.32 -8.41
N TYR A 189 5.94 4.72 -9.13
CA TYR A 189 6.58 3.85 -10.14
C TYR A 189 7.30 2.68 -9.48
N GLU A 190 7.65 1.65 -10.25
CA GLU A 190 8.47 0.56 -9.73
C GLU A 190 9.84 1.08 -9.26
N GLY A 191 10.34 0.50 -8.18
CA GLY A 191 11.57 0.96 -7.52
C GLY A 191 11.37 2.13 -6.55
N THR A 192 10.18 2.71 -6.48
CA THR A 192 9.85 3.80 -5.55
C THR A 192 9.31 3.26 -4.22
N TRP A 193 9.64 3.96 -3.13
CA TRP A 193 9.01 3.73 -1.82
C TRP A 193 8.71 5.02 -1.08
N LEU A 194 7.74 4.94 -0.18
CA LEU A 194 7.42 5.99 0.79
C LEU A 194 7.97 5.58 2.16
N ARG A 195 8.82 6.42 2.74
CA ARG A 195 9.30 6.30 4.12
C ARG A 195 8.54 7.26 5.00
N VAL A 196 7.91 6.74 6.05
CA VAL A 196 7.30 7.57 7.10
C VAL A 196 8.03 7.31 8.41
N SER A 197 8.50 8.38 9.03
CA SER A 197 9.12 8.35 10.36
C SER A 197 8.56 9.48 11.19
N GLN A 198 7.82 9.12 12.23
CA GLN A 198 7.08 10.05 13.09
C GLN A 198 6.08 10.92 12.29
N ASP A 199 6.38 12.20 12.11
CA ASP A 199 5.60 13.21 11.38
C ASP A 199 6.21 13.58 10.01
N ARG A 200 7.26 12.87 9.61
CA ARG A 200 7.93 13.08 8.32
C ARG A 200 7.61 11.96 7.34
N ALA A 201 7.31 12.34 6.11
CA ALA A 201 7.12 11.43 4.99
C ALA A 201 7.97 11.86 3.80
N THR A 202 8.77 10.92 3.24
CA THR A 202 9.64 11.17 2.08
C THR A 202 9.39 10.09 1.03
N VAL A 203 9.25 10.51 -0.22
CA VAL A 203 9.16 9.61 -1.38
C VAL A 203 10.56 9.46 -1.97
N GLU A 204 11.06 8.24 -2.00
CA GLU A 204 12.32 7.88 -2.62
C GLU A 204 12.03 7.20 -3.97
N GLY A 205 12.44 7.86 -5.04
CA GLY A 205 12.13 7.50 -6.42
C GLY A 205 11.01 8.38 -7.02
N PRO A 206 10.74 8.24 -8.32
CA PRO A 206 9.73 9.04 -9.01
C PRO A 206 8.32 8.68 -8.59
N ALA A 207 7.45 9.70 -8.43
CA ALA A 207 6.04 9.52 -8.12
C ALA A 207 5.19 10.64 -8.74
N ARG A 208 3.87 10.44 -8.71
CA ARG A 208 2.89 11.49 -9.05
C ARG A 208 1.85 11.60 -7.95
N LEU A 209 1.48 12.79 -7.59
CA LEU A 209 0.35 13.05 -6.69
C LEU A 209 -0.84 13.50 -7.51
N PHE A 210 -1.92 12.77 -7.41
CA PHE A 210 -3.20 13.10 -8.02
C PHE A 210 -4.17 13.62 -6.98
N GLU A 211 -4.74 14.78 -7.25
CA GLU A 211 -5.79 15.42 -6.48
C GLU A 211 -6.92 15.87 -7.42
N ARG A 212 -8.08 16.20 -6.89
CA ARG A 212 -9.18 16.78 -7.71
C ARG A 212 -8.76 18.05 -8.47
N ALA A 213 -7.76 18.76 -7.95
CA ALA A 213 -7.25 20.00 -8.57
C ALA A 213 -6.27 19.76 -9.71
N GLY A 214 -5.74 18.55 -9.86
CA GLY A 214 -4.77 18.17 -10.89
C GLY A 214 -3.74 17.18 -10.41
N CYS A 215 -2.66 17.04 -11.19
CA CYS A 215 -1.57 16.11 -10.94
C CYS A 215 -0.24 16.84 -10.83
N GLU A 216 0.56 16.50 -9.82
CA GLU A 216 1.93 16.98 -9.64
C GLU A 216 2.91 15.80 -9.73
N ALA A 217 4.02 16.01 -10.44
CA ALA A 217 5.09 15.02 -10.55
C ALA A 217 6.17 15.28 -9.52
N PHE A 218 6.59 14.24 -8.81
CA PHE A 218 7.66 14.28 -7.82
C PHE A 218 8.92 13.59 -8.35
N ALA A 219 10.06 14.21 -8.07
CA ALA A 219 11.36 13.60 -8.25
C ALA A 219 11.73 12.76 -7.01
N ASP A 220 12.92 12.16 -7.05
CA ASP A 220 13.49 11.41 -5.94
C ASP A 220 13.75 12.30 -4.70
N GLY A 221 13.52 11.77 -3.51
CA GLY A 221 13.79 12.43 -2.23
C GLY A 221 12.83 13.57 -1.85
N VAL A 222 11.61 13.58 -2.39
CA VAL A 222 10.64 14.65 -2.11
C VAL A 222 9.96 14.46 -0.76
N ASP A 223 9.97 15.52 0.06
CA ASP A 223 9.22 15.59 1.32
C ASP A 223 7.72 15.81 1.03
N VAL A 224 6.91 14.85 1.47
CA VAL A 224 5.45 14.85 1.34
C VAL A 224 4.76 14.82 2.71
N SER A 225 5.43 15.29 3.75
CA SER A 225 4.91 15.25 5.14
C SER A 225 3.58 15.94 5.28
N HIS A 226 3.30 16.99 4.49
CA HIS A 226 2.01 17.68 4.46
C HIS A 226 0.82 16.76 4.12
N LEU A 227 1.06 15.64 3.45
CA LEU A 227 0.02 14.66 3.16
C LEU A 227 -0.43 13.89 4.40
N LEU A 228 0.38 13.84 5.46
CA LEU A 228 0.03 13.15 6.71
C LEU A 228 -1.05 13.89 7.52
N ASP A 229 -1.24 15.19 7.26
CA ASP A 229 -2.24 16.02 7.94
C ASP A 229 -3.62 16.00 7.26
N LEU A 230 -3.76 15.26 6.16
CA LEU A 230 -5.00 15.20 5.41
C LEU A 230 -6.12 14.47 6.18
N THR A 231 -7.35 14.90 5.91
CA THR A 231 -8.56 14.19 6.36
C THR A 231 -9.33 13.73 5.14
N PRO A 232 -9.06 12.53 4.63
CA PRO A 232 -9.69 12.03 3.42
C PRO A 232 -11.18 11.79 3.65
N THR A 233 -12.00 12.09 2.66
CA THR A 233 -13.41 11.73 2.63
C THR A 233 -13.70 10.82 1.45
N PHE A 234 -14.42 9.73 1.73
CA PHE A 234 -14.95 8.82 0.72
C PHE A 234 -16.42 9.18 0.54
N ASP A 235 -16.70 10.03 -0.44
CA ASP A 235 -18.01 10.68 -0.62
C ASP A 235 -19.12 9.74 -1.10
N GLY A 236 -18.94 8.45 -1.05
CA GLY A 236 -19.97 7.41 -1.14
C GLY A 236 -21.13 7.68 -2.11
N GLY A 237 -20.84 8.27 -3.27
CA GLY A 237 -21.79 8.32 -4.39
C GLY A 237 -23.04 9.19 -4.20
N ARG A 238 -23.04 10.19 -3.33
CA ARG A 238 -24.05 11.24 -3.39
C ARG A 238 -23.71 12.20 -4.53
N ARG A 239 -24.13 11.86 -5.74
CA ARG A 239 -24.20 12.83 -6.82
C ARG A 239 -25.03 14.00 -6.31
N PRO A 240 -24.59 15.26 -6.50
CA PRO A 240 -25.48 16.40 -6.29
C PRO A 240 -26.74 16.13 -7.13
N GLU A 241 -27.92 16.26 -6.52
CA GLU A 241 -29.18 16.15 -7.25
C GLU A 241 -29.05 17.02 -8.51
N ARG A 242 -29.10 16.41 -9.68
CA ARG A 242 -29.19 17.20 -10.91
C ARG A 242 -30.42 18.05 -10.75
N GLY A 243 -30.19 19.36 -10.64
CA GLY A 243 -31.27 20.32 -10.56
C GLY A 243 -32.31 19.93 -11.61
N SER A 244 -33.55 19.80 -11.21
CA SER A 244 -34.68 19.60 -12.10
C SER A 244 -34.63 20.76 -13.08
N ASP A 245 -34.06 20.53 -14.27
CA ASP A 245 -34.26 21.44 -15.39
C ASP A 245 -35.77 21.43 -15.67
N ASP A 246 -36.41 22.54 -15.25
CA ASP A 246 -37.73 22.95 -15.68
C ASP A 246 -37.76 22.88 -17.21
N ARG A 247 -38.27 21.77 -17.76
CA ARG A 247 -38.82 21.78 -19.11
C ARG A 247 -40.22 22.34 -18.97
N ALA A 248 -40.30 23.65 -18.95
CA ALA A 248 -41.53 24.35 -19.30
C ALA A 248 -41.50 24.58 -20.81
N GLU A 249 -42.55 24.03 -21.44
CA GLU A 249 -43.12 24.34 -22.77
C GLU A 249 -42.34 23.95 -24.03
#